data_e98b47ac7968c518f695a47ba671dcee
#
_entry.id   e98b47ac7968c518f695a47ba671dcee
#
_cell.length_a   1.000
_cell.length_b   1.000
_cell.length_c   1.000
_cell.angle_alpha   90.00
_cell.angle_beta   90.00
_cell.angle_gamma   90.00
#
_symmetry.space_group_name_H-M   'P 1'
#
loop_
_entity.id
_entity.type
_entity.pdbx_description
1 polymer ?
#
loop_
_entity_poly.entity_id
_entity_poly.type
_entity_poly.pdbx_seq_one_letter_code
_entity_poly.pdbx_strand_id
1 'polypeptide(L)'
;ALSKAKLKAQGIKCMNNGRQMMLAFKIYATDNEDWLPPNPDDGNTSGNNWCAGSMNNQQHATNFQMLLDPRTSKLGPYVGSHQIFRCPADRSTVKVGGKVVPRVRSWAMSQAVGTISTSKKQAVNGPWLDNAHGHRACRPYKTYGKESDATSPGPSNLWVFLDEDERSINDAGFAVGMNQQEWIDWPATYHNRAANFAFMDGHSEIKKWTDPNTDLPARNGSVSRMAVAGSRDAIWVQLRTSARCDGQPLPYGSP
;
A
#
# COMPACT_ATOMS: atom_id res chain seq x y z
N ALA A 1 26.32 7.54 -15.31
CA ALA A 1 26.75 6.71 -14.16
C ALA A 1 26.18 7.24 -12.83
N LEU A 2 26.38 8.50 -12.47
CA LEU A 2 25.95 9.10 -11.20
C LEU A 2 24.44 9.03 -10.94
N SER A 3 23.62 9.23 -11.96
CA SER A 3 22.14 9.16 -11.83
C SER A 3 21.64 7.74 -11.48
N LYS A 4 22.23 6.71 -12.08
CA LYS A 4 21.90 5.30 -11.75
C LYS A 4 22.32 4.94 -10.34
N ALA A 5 23.49 5.39 -9.88
CA ALA A 5 23.95 5.18 -8.50
C ALA A 5 23.01 5.87 -7.49
N LYS A 6 22.58 7.10 -7.76
CA LYS A 6 21.61 7.83 -6.93
C LYS A 6 20.28 7.09 -6.83
N LEU A 7 19.72 6.62 -7.96
CA LEU A 7 18.45 5.87 -7.97
C LEU A 7 18.58 4.57 -7.17
N LYS A 8 19.72 3.85 -7.28
CA LYS A 8 19.98 2.65 -6.50
C LYS A 8 20.05 2.95 -4.99
N ALA A 9 20.75 4.00 -4.60
CA ALA A 9 20.82 4.42 -3.19
C ALA A 9 19.45 4.83 -2.64
N GLN A 10 18.64 5.55 -3.42
CA GLN A 10 17.26 5.88 -3.05
C GLN A 10 16.39 4.63 -2.91
N GLY A 11 16.56 3.62 -3.78
CA GLY A 11 15.87 2.35 -3.68
C GLY A 11 16.22 1.60 -2.39
N ILE A 12 17.50 1.52 -2.03
CA ILE A 12 17.95 0.90 -0.78
C ILE A 12 17.34 1.63 0.44
N LYS A 13 17.36 2.98 0.42
CA LYS A 13 16.75 3.77 1.48
C LYS A 13 15.23 3.54 1.56
N CYS A 14 14.55 3.42 0.42
CA CYS A 14 13.13 3.11 0.37
C CYS A 14 12.83 1.72 0.96
N MET A 15 13.58 0.69 0.59
CA MET A 15 13.47 -0.65 1.21
C MET A 15 13.65 -0.61 2.72
N ASN A 16 14.61 0.19 3.20
CA ASN A 16 14.83 0.34 4.64
C ASN A 16 13.64 1.05 5.33
N ASN A 17 13.03 2.04 4.66
CA ASN A 17 11.79 2.66 5.15
C ASN A 17 10.66 1.61 5.26
N GLY A 18 10.48 0.76 4.25
CA GLY A 18 9.50 -0.32 4.27
C GLY A 18 9.72 -1.30 5.43
N ARG A 19 10.98 -1.69 5.69
CA ARG A 19 11.33 -2.54 6.86
C ARG A 19 10.98 -1.87 8.19
N GLN A 20 11.25 -0.56 8.32
CA GLN A 20 10.91 0.20 9.53
C GLN A 20 9.39 0.31 9.72
N MET A 21 8.62 0.50 8.62
CA MET A 21 7.16 0.48 8.68
C MET A 21 6.64 -0.90 9.10
N MET A 22 7.22 -1.99 8.60
CA MET A 22 6.86 -3.34 9.02
C MET A 22 7.24 -3.62 10.46
N LEU A 23 8.36 -3.10 10.96
CA LEU A 23 8.71 -3.19 12.38
C LEU A 23 7.65 -2.49 13.25
N ALA A 24 7.27 -1.27 12.90
CA ALA A 24 6.19 -0.54 13.59
C ALA A 24 4.86 -1.29 13.54
N PHE A 25 4.54 -1.88 12.39
CA PHE A 25 3.34 -2.69 12.18
C PHE A 25 3.30 -3.92 13.11
N LYS A 26 4.42 -4.65 13.24
CA LYS A 26 4.53 -5.82 14.12
C LYS A 26 4.48 -5.46 15.60
N ILE A 27 5.12 -4.36 15.99
CA ILE A 27 5.05 -3.86 17.37
C ILE A 27 3.59 -3.49 17.70
N TYR A 28 2.90 -2.80 16.78
CA TYR A 28 1.47 -2.50 16.95
C TYR A 28 0.65 -3.80 17.14
N ALA A 29 0.87 -4.83 16.32
CA ALA A 29 0.15 -6.10 16.44
C ALA A 29 0.41 -6.77 17.80
N THR A 30 1.66 -6.76 18.26
CA THR A 30 2.05 -7.30 19.58
C THR A 30 1.30 -6.59 20.71
N ASP A 31 1.20 -5.26 20.66
CA ASP A 31 0.49 -4.47 21.68
C ASP A 31 -1.04 -4.57 21.58
N ASN A 32 -1.55 -5.13 20.49
CA ASN A 32 -2.99 -5.23 20.20
C ASN A 32 -3.48 -6.69 20.04
N GLU A 33 -2.91 -7.66 20.77
CA GLU A 33 -3.37 -9.06 20.79
C GLU A 33 -3.34 -9.73 19.39
N ASP A 34 -2.27 -9.49 18.63
CA ASP A 34 -2.06 -9.94 17.25
C ASP A 34 -2.95 -9.22 16.20
N TRP A 35 -3.83 -8.29 16.62
CA TRP A 35 -4.66 -7.55 15.68
C TRP A 35 -3.85 -6.48 14.94
N LEU A 36 -4.00 -6.48 13.62
CA LEU A 36 -3.31 -5.57 12.73
C LEU A 36 -3.89 -4.14 12.81
N PRO A 37 -3.10 -3.12 12.45
CA PRO A 37 -3.58 -1.74 12.40
C PRO A 37 -4.83 -1.60 11.53
N PRO A 38 -5.73 -0.68 11.85
CA PRO A 38 -6.91 -0.47 11.02
C PRO A 38 -6.53 0.05 9.64
N ASN A 39 -7.21 -0.50 8.64
CA ASN A 39 -7.13 -0.09 7.24
C ASN A 39 -8.54 -0.23 6.65
N PRO A 40 -9.48 0.61 7.12
CA PRO A 40 -10.88 0.50 6.69
C PRO A 40 -11.03 0.78 5.20
N ASP A 41 -12.23 1.01 4.75
CA ASP A 41 -12.53 1.35 3.37
C ASP A 41 -11.70 2.52 2.85
N ASP A 42 -11.39 2.51 1.55
CA ASP A 42 -10.79 3.64 0.85
C ASP A 42 -11.65 4.91 1.05
N GLY A 43 -11.03 6.06 0.98
CA GLY A 43 -11.69 7.32 1.31
C GLY A 43 -11.81 7.62 2.80
N ASN A 44 -11.55 6.68 3.71
CA ASN A 44 -11.46 6.99 5.13
C ASN A 44 -10.09 7.61 5.46
N THR A 45 -10.06 8.93 5.47
CA THR A 45 -8.86 9.71 5.76
C THR A 45 -8.79 10.18 7.21
N SER A 46 -9.72 9.75 8.06
CA SER A 46 -9.81 10.13 9.47
C SER A 46 -9.01 9.21 10.40
N GLY A 47 -8.97 9.54 11.68
CA GLY A 47 -8.06 8.98 12.68
C GLY A 47 -8.20 7.49 13.04
N ASN A 48 -9.04 6.73 12.38
CA ASN A 48 -9.15 5.29 12.61
C ASN A 48 -8.53 4.50 11.44
N ASN A 49 -7.29 4.81 11.14
CA ASN A 49 -6.53 4.21 10.07
C ASN A 49 -5.08 3.98 10.53
N TRP A 50 -4.32 3.14 9.84
CA TRP A 50 -2.88 2.96 10.09
C TRP A 50 -2.13 4.29 9.92
N CYS A 51 -2.48 5.09 8.92
CA CYS A 51 -2.12 6.51 8.85
C CYS A 51 -3.27 7.32 8.21
N ALA A 52 -3.47 8.54 8.70
CA ALA A 52 -4.50 9.41 8.19
C ALA A 52 -4.01 10.31 7.04
N GLY A 53 -4.96 10.93 6.39
CA GLY A 53 -4.73 11.99 5.42
C GLY A 53 -4.87 11.55 3.97
N SER A 54 -5.51 12.40 3.17
CA SER A 54 -5.60 12.26 1.72
C SER A 54 -4.48 13.04 1.04
N MET A 55 -3.79 12.40 0.10
CA MET A 55 -2.75 13.06 -0.70
C MET A 55 -3.32 13.97 -1.79
N ASN A 56 -4.63 13.89 -2.03
CA ASN A 56 -5.38 14.82 -2.89
C ASN A 56 -5.82 16.08 -2.15
N ASN A 57 -5.77 16.09 -0.82
CA ASN A 57 -6.05 17.26 0.00
C ASN A 57 -4.74 18.01 0.29
N GLN A 58 -4.68 19.27 -0.09
CA GLN A 58 -3.48 20.09 0.02
C GLN A 58 -2.96 20.24 1.47
N GLN A 59 -3.87 20.35 2.44
CA GLN A 59 -3.52 20.49 3.86
C GLN A 59 -3.00 19.15 4.42
N HIS A 60 -3.64 18.03 4.08
CA HIS A 60 -3.22 16.70 4.50
C HIS A 60 -1.88 16.31 3.87
N ALA A 61 -1.72 16.58 2.56
CA ALA A 61 -0.53 16.21 1.81
C ALA A 61 0.76 16.90 2.27
N THR A 62 0.66 17.90 3.14
CA THR A 62 1.82 18.63 3.69
C THR A 62 1.93 18.53 5.21
N ASN A 63 0.97 17.91 5.87
CA ASN A 63 0.91 17.82 7.32
C ASN A 63 1.51 16.49 7.83
N PHE A 64 2.82 16.47 8.06
CA PHE A 64 3.49 15.30 8.60
C PHE A 64 3.08 14.96 10.05
N GLN A 65 2.52 15.91 10.81
CA GLN A 65 2.03 15.64 12.17
C GLN A 65 0.88 14.63 12.16
N MET A 66 0.04 14.64 11.11
CA MET A 66 -1.02 13.64 10.96
C MET A 66 -0.49 12.20 10.87
N LEU A 67 0.75 12.01 10.44
CA LEU A 67 1.37 10.68 10.32
C LEU A 67 1.90 10.15 11.66
N LEU A 68 2.14 11.05 12.63
CA LEU A 68 2.74 10.74 13.94
C LEU A 68 1.74 10.79 15.10
N ASP A 69 0.68 11.58 14.98
CA ASP A 69 -0.31 11.76 16.04
C ASP A 69 -1.17 10.48 16.20
N PRO A 70 -1.19 9.84 17.39
CA PRO A 70 -1.96 8.63 17.64
C PRO A 70 -3.48 8.79 17.48
N ARG A 71 -3.97 10.03 17.49
CA ARG A 71 -5.37 10.35 17.23
C ARG A 71 -5.72 10.19 15.75
N THR A 72 -4.75 10.38 14.86
CA THR A 72 -4.93 10.37 13.42
C THR A 72 -4.25 9.18 12.73
N SER A 73 -3.18 8.62 13.31
CA SER A 73 -2.43 7.51 12.74
C SER A 73 -2.08 6.47 13.81
N LYS A 74 -2.53 5.24 13.62
CA LYS A 74 -2.31 4.17 14.60
C LYS A 74 -0.88 3.64 14.59
N LEU A 75 -0.16 3.75 13.49
CA LEU A 75 1.27 3.46 13.44
C LEU A 75 2.15 4.63 13.89
N GLY A 76 1.61 5.85 14.00
CA GLY A 76 2.36 7.04 14.40
C GLY A 76 3.23 6.86 15.63
N PRO A 77 2.71 6.32 16.75
CA PRO A 77 3.49 6.10 17.98
C PRO A 77 4.65 5.12 17.86
N TYR A 78 4.61 4.24 16.86
CA TYR A 78 5.58 3.15 16.68
C TYR A 78 6.69 3.49 15.69
N VAL A 79 6.62 4.66 15.04
CA VAL A 79 7.63 5.11 14.08
C VAL A 79 8.52 6.17 14.66
N GLY A 80 9.83 6.08 14.41
CA GLY A 80 10.81 7.06 14.91
C GLY A 80 10.84 8.37 14.11
N SER A 81 10.29 8.38 12.89
CA SER A 81 10.32 9.56 12.00
C SER A 81 9.24 9.50 10.95
N HIS A 82 8.58 10.63 10.68
CA HIS A 82 7.63 10.76 9.57
C HIS A 82 8.26 10.52 8.19
N GLN A 83 9.57 10.64 8.07
CA GLN A 83 10.28 10.49 6.80
C GLN A 83 10.18 9.08 6.21
N ILE A 84 9.90 8.07 7.04
CA ILE A 84 9.74 6.70 6.54
C ILE A 84 8.44 6.51 5.72
N PHE A 85 7.44 7.38 5.90
CA PHE A 85 6.20 7.32 5.13
C PHE A 85 6.36 7.77 3.68
N ARG A 86 7.53 8.26 3.30
CA ARG A 86 7.80 8.76 1.96
C ARG A 86 8.99 8.05 1.31
N CYS A 87 8.80 7.62 0.07
CA CYS A 87 9.90 7.16 -0.77
C CYS A 87 10.86 8.32 -1.10
N PRO A 88 12.18 8.17 -0.90
CA PRO A 88 13.14 9.24 -1.20
C PRO A 88 13.28 9.55 -2.70
N ALA A 89 12.73 8.70 -3.57
CA ALA A 89 12.69 8.93 -5.01
C ALA A 89 11.39 9.60 -5.48
N ASP A 90 10.39 9.69 -4.60
CA ASP A 90 9.14 10.42 -4.87
C ASP A 90 9.43 11.92 -5.02
N ARG A 91 8.99 12.49 -6.16
CA ARG A 91 9.15 13.91 -6.49
C ARG A 91 7.85 14.68 -6.42
N SER A 92 6.79 14.06 -5.93
CA SER A 92 5.48 14.67 -5.85
C SER A 92 5.50 15.92 -4.96
N THR A 93 4.75 16.91 -5.38
CA THR A 93 4.65 18.21 -4.70
C THR A 93 3.23 18.73 -4.75
N VAL A 94 2.93 19.64 -3.83
CA VAL A 94 1.70 20.44 -3.84
C VAL A 94 2.03 21.92 -3.63
N LYS A 95 1.16 22.81 -4.07
CA LYS A 95 1.31 24.26 -3.85
C LYS A 95 0.53 24.67 -2.62
N VAL A 96 1.20 25.28 -1.63
CA VAL A 96 0.59 25.83 -0.42
C VAL A 96 1.06 27.25 -0.23
N GLY A 97 0.14 28.22 -0.18
CA GLY A 97 0.49 29.63 -0.03
C GLY A 97 1.47 30.16 -1.08
N GLY A 98 1.35 29.69 -2.33
CA GLY A 98 2.26 30.05 -3.43
C GLY A 98 3.60 29.29 -3.46
N LYS A 99 3.94 28.51 -2.41
CA LYS A 99 5.17 27.72 -2.34
C LYS A 99 4.91 26.28 -2.79
N VAL A 100 5.87 25.70 -3.54
CA VAL A 100 5.88 24.29 -3.92
C VAL A 100 6.55 23.51 -2.83
N VAL A 101 5.84 22.56 -2.21
CA VAL A 101 6.33 21.73 -1.09
C VAL A 101 6.14 20.24 -1.40
N PRO A 102 7.02 19.36 -0.93
CA PRO A 102 6.87 17.93 -1.10
C PRO A 102 5.63 17.39 -0.38
N ARG A 103 4.98 16.37 -0.95
CA ARG A 103 4.00 15.57 -0.22
C ARG A 103 4.68 14.77 0.89
N VAL A 104 3.95 14.45 1.95
CA VAL A 104 4.51 13.79 3.15
C VAL A 104 4.46 12.27 3.10
N ARG A 105 3.69 11.67 2.18
CA ARG A 105 3.49 10.23 2.07
C ARG A 105 3.46 9.77 0.61
N SER A 106 4.06 8.61 0.36
CA SER A 106 3.97 7.87 -0.91
C SER A 106 3.72 6.36 -0.70
N TRP A 107 3.57 5.91 0.54
CA TRP A 107 3.24 4.53 0.84
C TRP A 107 1.73 4.36 1.04
N ALA A 108 1.22 3.22 0.56
CA ALA A 108 -0.14 2.76 0.81
C ALA A 108 -0.13 1.32 1.32
N MET A 109 -1.19 0.93 2.01
CA MET A 109 -1.34 -0.40 2.61
C MET A 109 -2.36 -1.22 1.81
N SER A 110 -2.08 -2.50 1.62
CA SER A 110 -2.99 -3.43 0.94
C SER A 110 -4.38 -3.42 1.56
N GLN A 111 -5.41 -3.21 0.75
CA GLN A 111 -6.81 -3.28 1.23
C GLN A 111 -7.23 -4.69 1.71
N ALA A 112 -6.43 -5.72 1.43
CA ALA A 112 -6.66 -7.06 1.99
C ALA A 112 -6.20 -7.19 3.44
N VAL A 113 -5.39 -6.24 3.96
CA VAL A 113 -4.69 -6.33 5.25
C VAL A 113 -5.19 -5.26 6.21
N GLY A 114 -5.35 -5.63 7.48
CA GLY A 114 -5.74 -4.73 8.55
C GLY A 114 -7.11 -5.05 9.16
N THR A 115 -7.51 -4.21 10.10
CA THR A 115 -8.81 -4.31 10.78
C THR A 115 -9.75 -3.19 10.34
N ILE A 116 -11.05 -3.37 10.57
CA ILE A 116 -12.07 -2.35 10.30
C ILE A 116 -11.84 -1.11 11.19
N SER A 117 -11.48 -1.34 12.46
CA SER A 117 -11.19 -0.26 13.42
C SER A 117 -10.44 -0.80 14.63
N THR A 118 -9.90 0.08 15.45
CA THR A 118 -9.26 -0.28 16.72
C THR A 118 -10.20 -0.98 17.70
N SER A 119 -11.48 -0.66 17.67
CA SER A 119 -12.51 -1.27 18.52
C SER A 119 -13.14 -2.51 17.90
N LYS A 120 -13.29 -2.54 16.58
CA LYS A 120 -13.74 -3.73 15.86
C LYS A 120 -12.53 -4.58 15.48
N LYS A 121 -12.23 -5.55 16.33
CA LYS A 121 -11.25 -6.60 16.11
C LYS A 121 -11.78 -7.59 15.07
N GLN A 122 -11.81 -7.16 13.81
CA GLN A 122 -12.29 -7.89 12.65
C GLN A 122 -11.48 -7.47 11.44
N ALA A 123 -11.10 -8.43 10.60
CA ALA A 123 -10.42 -8.14 9.34
C ALA A 123 -11.23 -7.18 8.48
N VAL A 124 -10.53 -6.34 7.72
CA VAL A 124 -11.12 -5.45 6.71
C VAL A 124 -12.01 -6.21 5.72
N ASN A 125 -12.94 -5.50 5.12
CA ASN A 125 -13.77 -6.09 4.06
C ASN A 125 -13.01 -6.26 2.74
N GLY A 126 -11.99 -5.45 2.48
CA GLY A 126 -11.25 -5.45 1.22
C GLY A 126 -12.13 -5.10 0.02
N PRO A 127 -12.76 -3.93 0.01
CA PRO A 127 -13.91 -3.63 -0.85
C PRO A 127 -13.65 -3.81 -2.34
N TRP A 128 -12.43 -3.61 -2.80
CA TRP A 128 -12.07 -3.72 -4.21
C TRP A 128 -11.62 -5.12 -4.68
N LEU A 129 -11.46 -6.09 -3.76
CA LEU A 129 -10.99 -7.44 -4.13
C LEU A 129 -11.91 -8.16 -5.13
N ASP A 130 -13.18 -7.85 -5.18
CA ASP A 130 -14.12 -8.38 -6.18
C ASP A 130 -14.22 -7.53 -7.46
N ASN A 131 -13.38 -6.52 -7.62
CA ASN A 131 -13.37 -5.54 -8.71
C ASN A 131 -14.61 -4.61 -8.76
N ALA A 132 -15.52 -4.72 -7.80
CA ALA A 132 -16.82 -4.04 -7.84
C ALA A 132 -17.09 -3.15 -6.61
N HIS A 133 -16.10 -2.98 -5.70
CA HIS A 133 -16.26 -2.27 -4.43
C HIS A 133 -17.35 -2.88 -3.53
N GLY A 134 -17.63 -4.15 -3.70
CA GLY A 134 -18.69 -4.87 -2.97
C GLY A 134 -18.21 -6.04 -2.13
N HIS A 135 -16.91 -6.36 -2.19
CA HIS A 135 -16.31 -7.50 -1.51
C HIS A 135 -16.55 -7.45 0.00
N ARG A 136 -16.69 -8.63 0.58
CA ARG A 136 -16.73 -8.86 2.04
C ARG A 136 -15.72 -9.91 2.40
N ALA A 137 -15.22 -9.85 3.60
CA ALA A 137 -14.22 -10.80 4.10
C ALA A 137 -14.59 -12.24 3.75
N CYS A 138 -13.67 -12.96 3.11
CA CYS A 138 -13.85 -14.34 2.64
C CYS A 138 -15.00 -14.58 1.66
N ARG A 139 -15.29 -13.63 0.74
CA ARG A 139 -16.33 -13.80 -0.30
C ARG A 139 -15.95 -13.14 -1.63
N PRO A 140 -15.13 -13.78 -2.48
CA PRO A 140 -14.46 -15.10 -2.33
C PRO A 140 -13.03 -15.04 -1.81
N TYR A 141 -12.46 -13.85 -1.58
CA TYR A 141 -11.06 -13.64 -1.25
C TYR A 141 -10.85 -13.42 0.24
N LYS A 142 -9.69 -13.86 0.76
CA LYS A 142 -9.28 -13.66 2.15
C LYS A 142 -8.95 -12.20 2.43
N THR A 143 -9.23 -11.78 3.66
CA THR A 143 -8.68 -10.58 4.28
C THR A 143 -8.01 -10.95 5.59
N TYR A 144 -6.99 -10.22 5.99
CA TYR A 144 -6.07 -10.58 7.06
C TYR A 144 -6.16 -9.53 8.16
N GLY A 145 -6.82 -9.90 9.27
CA GLY A 145 -7.02 -9.04 10.43
C GLY A 145 -5.98 -9.26 11.52
N LYS A 146 -5.32 -10.43 11.50
CA LYS A 146 -4.23 -10.81 12.38
C LYS A 146 -3.00 -11.24 11.59
N GLU A 147 -1.81 -11.16 12.20
CA GLU A 147 -0.59 -11.67 11.58
C GLU A 147 -0.69 -13.19 11.35
N SER A 148 -1.31 -13.91 12.29
CA SER A 148 -1.58 -15.34 12.19
C SER A 148 -2.55 -15.76 11.06
N ASP A 149 -3.32 -14.84 10.49
CA ASP A 149 -4.19 -15.12 9.33
C ASP A 149 -3.39 -15.34 8.03
N ALA A 150 -2.14 -14.89 7.97
CA ALA A 150 -1.29 -14.91 6.77
C ALA A 150 -0.78 -16.32 6.41
N THR A 151 -1.69 -17.24 6.19
CA THR A 151 -1.39 -18.64 5.85
C THR A 151 -1.35 -18.90 4.34
N SER A 152 -2.09 -18.13 3.56
CA SER A 152 -2.14 -18.21 2.10
C SER A 152 -2.61 -16.87 1.52
N PRO A 153 -1.76 -16.17 0.74
CA PRO A 153 -0.33 -16.44 0.59
C PRO A 153 0.37 -16.39 1.94
N GLY A 154 1.49 -17.11 2.10
CA GLY A 154 2.25 -17.12 3.34
C GLY A 154 2.90 -15.74 3.63
N PRO A 155 3.42 -15.52 4.86
CA PRO A 155 3.91 -14.20 5.28
C PRO A 155 4.98 -13.58 4.38
N SER A 156 5.83 -14.40 3.79
CA SER A 156 6.87 -13.94 2.85
C SER A 156 6.34 -13.59 1.46
N ASN A 157 5.09 -13.92 1.16
CA ASN A 157 4.42 -13.60 -0.09
C ASN A 157 3.24 -12.63 0.08
N LEU A 158 2.79 -12.37 1.28
CA LEU A 158 1.73 -11.39 1.54
C LEU A 158 2.34 -10.00 1.70
N TRP A 159 2.20 -9.15 0.68
CA TRP A 159 2.64 -7.77 0.82
C TRP A 159 1.64 -6.95 1.65
N VAL A 160 2.19 -6.05 2.46
CA VAL A 160 1.45 -5.16 3.37
C VAL A 160 1.50 -3.72 2.88
N PHE A 161 2.70 -3.23 2.57
CA PHE A 161 2.91 -1.86 2.10
C PHE A 161 3.61 -1.84 0.75
N LEU A 162 3.29 -0.84 -0.04
CA LEU A 162 4.02 -0.51 -1.27
C LEU A 162 4.14 1.01 -1.45
N ASP A 163 5.12 1.46 -2.24
CA ASP A 163 5.12 2.83 -2.72
C ASP A 163 4.19 2.97 -3.93
N GLU A 164 3.28 3.92 -3.84
CA GLU A 164 2.22 4.18 -4.82
C GLU A 164 2.60 5.34 -5.74
N ASP A 165 2.10 5.32 -6.98
CA ASP A 165 2.32 6.40 -7.96
C ASP A 165 1.70 7.70 -7.45
N GLU A 166 2.41 8.80 -7.61
CA GLU A 166 2.00 10.12 -7.13
C GLU A 166 0.67 10.62 -7.72
N ARG A 167 0.24 10.06 -8.84
CA ARG A 167 -1.01 10.40 -9.52
C ARG A 167 -2.18 9.52 -9.08
N SER A 168 -1.88 8.38 -8.47
CA SER A 168 -2.85 7.40 -7.95
C SER A 168 -3.16 7.67 -6.49
N ILE A 169 -2.14 7.87 -5.68
CA ILE A 169 -2.28 7.96 -4.23
C ILE A 169 -3.26 9.04 -3.77
N ASN A 170 -4.36 8.59 -3.21
CA ASN A 170 -5.43 9.43 -2.66
C ASN A 170 -5.51 9.30 -1.13
N ASP A 171 -5.76 8.12 -0.62
CA ASP A 171 -5.87 7.78 0.80
C ASP A 171 -4.78 6.80 1.23
N ALA A 172 -5.00 6.05 2.32
CA ALA A 172 -4.01 5.15 2.90
C ALA A 172 -4.09 3.72 2.38
N GLY A 173 -5.17 3.35 1.68
CA GLY A 173 -5.37 2.03 1.12
C GLY A 173 -4.82 1.91 -0.30
N PHE A 174 -4.47 0.69 -0.71
CA PHE A 174 -4.14 0.36 -2.10
C PHE A 174 -5.10 -0.72 -2.59
N ALA A 175 -5.91 -0.37 -3.57
CA ALA A 175 -6.93 -1.22 -4.13
C ALA A 175 -6.35 -2.19 -5.18
N VAL A 176 -6.63 -3.48 -5.01
CA VAL A 176 -6.30 -4.53 -5.97
C VAL A 176 -7.55 -5.32 -6.30
N GLY A 177 -7.91 -5.36 -7.58
CA GLY A 177 -8.95 -6.27 -8.07
C GLY A 177 -8.39 -7.68 -8.29
N MET A 178 -9.15 -8.70 -7.90
CA MET A 178 -8.71 -10.10 -7.96
C MET A 178 -9.47 -10.93 -9.01
N ASN A 179 -10.55 -10.40 -9.61
CA ASN A 179 -11.36 -11.13 -10.58
C ASN A 179 -10.81 -11.06 -12.01
N GLN A 180 -10.01 -10.05 -12.31
CA GLN A 180 -9.34 -9.84 -13.59
C GLN A 180 -8.06 -9.04 -13.39
N GLN A 181 -7.14 -9.11 -14.36
CA GLN A 181 -5.93 -8.27 -14.32
C GLN A 181 -6.32 -6.83 -14.64
N GLU A 182 -6.18 -5.97 -13.65
CA GLU A 182 -6.39 -4.53 -13.80
C GLU A 182 -5.58 -3.76 -12.76
N TRP A 183 -5.31 -2.51 -13.05
CA TRP A 183 -4.88 -1.53 -12.08
C TRP A 183 -6.09 -0.70 -11.65
N ILE A 184 -6.42 -0.72 -10.37
CA ILE A 184 -7.36 0.18 -9.70
C ILE A 184 -6.55 1.33 -9.16
N ASP A 185 -5.63 1.04 -8.24
CA ASP A 185 -4.55 1.93 -7.86
C ASP A 185 -3.25 1.51 -8.55
N TRP A 186 -2.32 2.44 -8.68
CA TRP A 186 -1.12 2.25 -9.48
C TRP A 186 0.13 2.22 -8.61
N PRO A 187 0.94 1.16 -8.71
CA PRO A 187 2.21 1.13 -8.02
C PRO A 187 3.17 2.16 -8.59
N ALA A 188 4.07 2.66 -7.75
CA ALA A 188 5.11 3.60 -8.18
C ALA A 188 6.07 3.00 -9.22
N THR A 189 6.74 3.90 -9.95
CA THR A 189 7.81 3.57 -10.90
C THR A 189 9.13 4.27 -10.56
N TYR A 190 9.27 4.71 -9.31
CA TYR A 190 10.34 5.63 -8.85
C TYR A 190 11.75 5.05 -8.96
N HIS A 191 11.91 3.73 -8.92
CA HIS A 191 13.19 3.04 -8.85
C HIS A 191 13.60 2.43 -10.19
N ASN A 192 13.61 3.23 -11.25
CA ASN A 192 13.88 2.78 -12.62
C ASN A 192 12.87 1.75 -13.10
N ARG A 193 11.60 2.13 -13.14
CA ARG A 193 10.42 1.29 -13.44
C ARG A 193 10.27 0.16 -12.41
N ALA A 194 10.30 0.51 -11.14
CA ALA A 194 10.11 -0.43 -10.05
C ALA A 194 9.42 0.23 -8.87
N ALA A 195 8.65 -0.54 -8.11
CA ALA A 195 8.12 -0.16 -6.82
C ALA A 195 8.76 -0.98 -5.70
N ASN A 196 8.71 -0.45 -4.50
CA ASN A 196 9.11 -1.15 -3.31
C ASN A 196 7.89 -1.80 -2.64
N PHE A 197 8.05 -3.01 -2.17
CA PHE A 197 7.08 -3.77 -1.40
C PHE A 197 7.66 -4.15 -0.05
N ALA A 198 6.83 -4.11 0.98
CA ALA A 198 7.15 -4.64 2.30
C ALA A 198 6.13 -5.73 2.67
N PHE A 199 6.62 -6.87 3.14
CA PHE A 199 5.85 -8.09 3.31
C PHE A 199 5.58 -8.40 4.79
N MET A 200 4.58 -9.25 5.02
CA MET A 200 4.11 -9.60 6.36
C MET A 200 5.20 -10.20 7.27
N ASP A 201 6.20 -10.89 6.72
CA ASP A 201 7.35 -11.40 7.50
C ASP A 201 8.35 -10.30 7.90
N GLY A 202 8.21 -9.08 7.37
CA GLY A 202 9.06 -7.92 7.66
C GLY A 202 10.13 -7.63 6.61
N HIS A 203 10.32 -8.49 5.61
CA HIS A 203 11.25 -8.18 4.53
C HIS A 203 10.70 -7.11 3.59
N SER A 204 11.58 -6.53 2.80
CA SER A 204 11.22 -5.54 1.79
C SER A 204 12.04 -5.79 0.53
N GLU A 205 11.41 -5.67 -0.63
CA GLU A 205 12.05 -5.86 -1.93
C GLU A 205 11.63 -4.82 -2.96
N ILE A 206 12.45 -4.64 -4.00
CA ILE A 206 12.12 -3.82 -5.16
C ILE A 206 11.66 -4.71 -6.29
N LYS A 207 10.38 -4.62 -6.64
CA LYS A 207 9.79 -5.28 -7.81
C LYS A 207 9.95 -4.41 -9.04
N LYS A 208 10.74 -4.89 -9.99
CA LYS A 208 10.88 -4.25 -11.30
C LYS A 208 9.69 -4.62 -12.20
N TRP A 209 9.09 -3.60 -12.81
CA TRP A 209 8.01 -3.77 -13.76
C TRP A 209 8.53 -4.19 -15.12
N THR A 210 7.82 -5.13 -15.74
CA THR A 210 8.14 -5.71 -17.05
C THR A 210 7.17 -5.30 -18.14
N ASP A 211 5.90 -5.04 -17.76
CA ASP A 211 4.86 -4.65 -18.69
C ASP A 211 4.87 -3.14 -18.95
N PRO A 212 4.79 -2.71 -20.21
CA PRO A 212 4.73 -1.28 -20.53
C PRO A 212 3.53 -0.57 -19.88
N ASN A 213 2.42 -1.27 -19.70
CA ASN A 213 1.20 -0.73 -19.12
C ASN A 213 1.25 -0.51 -17.60
N THR A 214 2.29 -1.00 -16.91
CA THR A 214 2.52 -0.70 -15.49
C THR A 214 3.20 0.65 -15.31
N ASP A 215 3.94 1.09 -16.31
CA ASP A 215 4.56 2.41 -16.33
C ASP A 215 3.61 3.38 -17.02
N LEU A 216 2.82 4.10 -16.24
CA LEU A 216 1.86 5.05 -16.78
C LEU A 216 2.56 6.10 -17.63
N PRO A 217 2.14 6.28 -18.90
CA PRO A 217 2.54 7.45 -19.65
C PRO A 217 2.09 8.71 -18.90
N ALA A 218 2.92 9.76 -18.94
CA ALA A 218 2.59 11.05 -18.39
C ALA A 218 1.29 11.55 -19.02
N ARG A 219 0.15 11.27 -18.41
CA ARG A 219 -1.16 11.78 -18.78
C ARG A 219 -1.49 12.96 -17.89
N ASN A 220 -1.94 14.03 -18.49
CA ASN A 220 -2.54 15.15 -17.77
C ASN A 220 -3.86 14.65 -17.15
N GLY A 221 -3.91 14.44 -15.85
CA GLY A 221 -5.12 14.04 -15.15
C GLY A 221 -4.92 12.91 -14.13
N SER A 222 -5.95 12.61 -13.38
CA SER A 222 -6.00 11.49 -12.47
C SER A 222 -5.89 10.17 -13.23
N VAL A 223 -5.18 9.22 -12.62
CA VAL A 223 -5.08 7.86 -13.13
C VAL A 223 -6.43 7.18 -12.96
N SER A 224 -7.00 6.68 -14.03
CA SER A 224 -8.24 5.92 -13.98
C SER A 224 -7.94 4.42 -14.00
N ARG A 225 -8.80 3.65 -13.35
CA ARG A 225 -8.83 2.19 -13.40
C ARG A 225 -8.65 1.68 -14.84
N MET A 226 -7.80 0.68 -15.03
CA MET A 226 -7.48 0.15 -16.36
C MET A 226 -7.32 -1.37 -16.34
N ALA A 227 -8.06 -2.04 -17.21
CA ALA A 227 -7.86 -3.46 -17.50
C ALA A 227 -6.51 -3.68 -18.21
N VAL A 228 -5.76 -4.67 -17.77
CA VAL A 228 -4.43 -5.04 -18.29
C VAL A 228 -4.33 -6.56 -18.46
N ALA A 229 -5.25 -7.14 -19.23
CA ALA A 229 -5.36 -8.58 -19.44
C ALA A 229 -4.00 -9.20 -19.81
N GLY A 230 -3.61 -10.27 -19.13
CA GLY A 230 -2.34 -10.96 -19.33
C GLY A 230 -1.13 -10.26 -18.72
N SER A 231 -1.29 -9.15 -18.00
CA SER A 231 -0.18 -8.46 -17.36
C SER A 231 0.49 -9.33 -16.30
N ARG A 232 1.76 -9.64 -16.51
CA ARG A 232 2.58 -10.36 -15.53
C ARG A 232 2.78 -9.59 -14.26
N ASP A 233 2.83 -8.27 -14.35
CA ASP A 233 3.02 -7.39 -13.21
C ASP A 233 1.77 -7.34 -12.35
N ALA A 234 0.57 -7.21 -12.94
CA ALA A 234 -0.69 -7.28 -12.22
C ALA A 234 -0.90 -8.65 -11.55
N ILE A 235 -0.63 -9.74 -12.29
CA ILE A 235 -0.69 -11.12 -11.74
C ILE A 235 0.26 -11.27 -10.56
N TRP A 236 1.50 -10.75 -10.65
CA TRP A 236 2.48 -10.83 -9.57
C TRP A 236 1.98 -10.13 -8.30
N VAL A 237 1.33 -8.97 -8.42
CA VAL A 237 0.73 -8.24 -7.29
C VAL A 237 -0.45 -9.01 -6.73
N GLN A 238 -1.37 -9.48 -7.58
CA GLN A 238 -2.57 -10.21 -7.19
C GLN A 238 -2.25 -11.49 -6.40
N LEU A 239 -1.29 -12.30 -6.91
CA LEU A 239 -0.84 -13.53 -6.25
C LEU A 239 -0.27 -13.29 -4.84
N ARG A 240 0.11 -12.05 -4.54
CA ARG A 240 0.68 -11.61 -3.25
C ARG A 240 -0.25 -10.72 -2.43
N THR A 241 -1.44 -10.43 -2.96
CA THR A 241 -2.46 -9.62 -2.26
C THR A 241 -3.37 -10.48 -1.41
N SER A 242 -3.88 -11.57 -1.97
CA SER A 242 -4.86 -12.41 -1.29
C SER A 242 -4.93 -13.81 -1.93
N ALA A 243 -5.67 -14.70 -1.28
CA ALA A 243 -6.00 -16.04 -1.76
C ALA A 243 -7.50 -16.27 -1.68
N ARG A 244 -7.99 -17.27 -2.40
CA ARG A 244 -9.40 -17.66 -2.31
C ARG A 244 -9.68 -18.36 -0.98
N CYS A 245 -10.84 -18.09 -0.41
CA CYS A 245 -11.29 -18.70 0.84
C CYS A 245 -11.68 -20.17 0.69
N ASP A 246 -12.06 -20.59 -0.50
CA ASP A 246 -12.39 -21.98 -0.82
C ASP A 246 -11.15 -22.85 -1.11
N GLY A 247 -9.96 -22.29 -1.00
CA GLY A 247 -8.70 -22.98 -1.26
C GLY A 247 -8.40 -23.26 -2.73
N GLN A 248 -9.27 -22.86 -3.64
CA GLN A 248 -9.03 -23.00 -5.07
C GLN A 248 -7.93 -22.02 -5.54
N PRO A 249 -7.17 -22.36 -6.58
CA PRO A 249 -6.20 -21.45 -7.15
C PRO A 249 -6.88 -20.19 -7.70
N LEU A 250 -6.14 -19.11 -7.78
CA LEU A 250 -6.58 -17.92 -8.49
C LEU A 250 -6.74 -18.22 -9.99
N PRO A 251 -7.65 -17.52 -10.69
CA PRO A 251 -7.97 -17.85 -12.09
C PRO A 251 -6.81 -17.67 -13.08
N TYR A 252 -5.69 -17.12 -12.65
CA TYR A 252 -4.51 -16.83 -13.46
C TYR A 252 -3.22 -17.51 -12.95
N GLY A 253 -3.33 -18.52 -12.09
CA GLY A 253 -2.23 -19.36 -11.60
C GLY A 253 -1.94 -19.26 -10.12
N SER A 254 -0.96 -20.04 -9.68
CA SER A 254 -0.38 -19.96 -8.32
C SER A 254 0.94 -19.17 -8.34
N PRO A 255 1.38 -18.64 -7.21
CA PRO A 255 2.69 -17.99 -7.10
C PRO A 255 3.84 -18.95 -7.40
#